data_eb0c508d9570e71cc2e0f8ad9a9fcdd4
#
_entry.id   eb0c508d9570e71cc2e0f8ad9a9fcdd4
#
_cell.length_a   1.000
_cell.length_b   1.000
_cell.length_c   1.000
_cell.angle_alpha   90.00
_cell.angle_beta   90.00
_cell.angle_gamma   90.00
#
_symmetry.space_group_name_H-M   'P 1'
#
loop_
_entity.id
_entity.type
_entity.pdbx_description
1 polymer ?
#
loop_
_entity_poly.entity_id
_entity_poly.type
_entity_poly.pdbx_seq_one_letter_code
_entity_poly.pdbx_strand_id
1 'polypeptide(L)'
;MTLEARIRQGRGEEPADLVLKGGTVWCMVTGARIAGDVAICGSTIVGIGAQYNGKREIDVGGKLLVPGFIDTHLHIESSCITPFEFDRCVAPRGVTTAICDPHEIANVAGLAGIGYFLDASACTVMDIRVNLSSCVPSTHMETAGAALAAGDLAPLMDHPRVIGLAEFMNYPGVIFRDPGCMEKLKAFAGRHIDGHAPLLSGRDLNAYVSAGIRTEHEATSASEAVEKLQKGLRVLIREGSVSKDLEALAEVLTPLTAP
;
A
#
# COMPACT_ATOMS: atom_id res chain seq x y z
N MET A 1 -15.95 -20.96 -4.67
CA MET A 1 -15.19 -22.16 -4.26
C MET A 1 -15.52 -22.48 -2.82
N THR A 2 -15.77 -23.77 -2.49
CA THR A 2 -16.22 -24.17 -1.15
C THR A 2 -15.04 -24.42 -0.21
N LEU A 3 -15.28 -24.37 1.08
CA LEU A 3 -14.31 -24.67 2.12
C LEU A 3 -13.80 -26.12 2.00
N GLU A 4 -14.73 -27.07 1.72
CA GLU A 4 -14.42 -28.48 1.58
C GLU A 4 -13.47 -28.73 0.40
N ALA A 5 -13.63 -28.03 -0.72
CA ALA A 5 -12.73 -28.15 -1.86
C ALA A 5 -11.31 -27.71 -1.49
N ARG A 6 -11.17 -26.58 -0.75
CA ARG A 6 -9.86 -26.14 -0.24
C ARG A 6 -9.21 -27.18 0.67
N ILE A 7 -10.00 -27.78 1.58
CA ILE A 7 -9.50 -28.80 2.50
C ILE A 7 -9.03 -30.05 1.73
N ARG A 8 -9.85 -30.57 0.79
CA ARG A 8 -9.49 -31.77 0.00
C ARG A 8 -8.25 -31.55 -0.86
N GLN A 9 -8.18 -30.39 -1.55
CA GLN A 9 -7.00 -30.04 -2.36
C GLN A 9 -5.76 -29.84 -1.49
N GLY A 10 -5.90 -29.18 -0.34
CA GLY A 10 -4.79 -28.98 0.62
C GLY A 10 -4.27 -30.28 1.22
N ARG A 11 -5.12 -31.28 1.40
CA ARG A 11 -4.74 -32.65 1.83
C ARG A 11 -4.18 -33.52 0.68
N GLY A 12 -4.27 -33.02 -0.57
CA GLY A 12 -3.88 -33.80 -1.75
C GLY A 12 -4.85 -34.95 -2.10
N GLU A 13 -6.06 -34.94 -1.56
CA GLU A 13 -7.14 -35.92 -1.87
C GLU A 13 -7.73 -35.67 -3.27
N GLU A 14 -7.66 -34.44 -3.75
CA GLU A 14 -8.04 -34.02 -5.08
C GLU A 14 -6.92 -33.18 -5.71
N PRO A 15 -6.75 -33.20 -7.05
CA PRO A 15 -5.82 -32.31 -7.72
C PRO A 15 -6.15 -30.85 -7.45
N ALA A 16 -5.15 -30.05 -7.06
CA ALA A 16 -5.30 -28.61 -6.89
C ALA A 16 -5.64 -27.91 -8.23
N ASP A 17 -6.29 -26.77 -8.20
CA ASP A 17 -6.63 -26.07 -9.44
C ASP A 17 -5.37 -25.64 -10.20
N LEU A 18 -4.32 -25.22 -9.47
CA LEU A 18 -3.01 -24.90 -10.01
C LEU A 18 -1.92 -25.39 -9.04
N VAL A 19 -0.85 -25.95 -9.57
CA VAL A 19 0.36 -26.28 -8.82
C VAL A 19 1.57 -25.62 -9.48
N LEU A 20 2.35 -24.89 -8.68
CA LEU A 20 3.69 -24.45 -9.06
C LEU A 20 4.66 -25.54 -8.61
N LYS A 21 5.31 -26.20 -9.58
CA LYS A 21 6.09 -27.43 -9.36
C LYS A 21 7.56 -27.15 -9.11
N GLY A 22 8.12 -27.75 -8.05
CA GLY A 22 9.56 -27.88 -7.86
C GLY A 22 10.31 -26.59 -7.56
N GLY A 23 9.64 -25.58 -7.08
CA GLY A 23 10.25 -24.31 -6.68
C GLY A 23 10.83 -24.33 -5.26
N THR A 24 11.33 -23.16 -4.84
CA THR A 24 11.73 -22.90 -3.46
C THR A 24 10.95 -21.71 -2.93
N VAL A 25 10.10 -21.91 -1.95
CA VAL A 25 9.33 -20.83 -1.33
C VAL A 25 10.19 -20.14 -0.26
N TRP A 26 10.26 -18.82 -0.31
CA TRP A 26 10.79 -18.04 0.80
C TRP A 26 9.66 -17.67 1.75
N CYS A 27 9.65 -18.30 2.93
CA CYS A 27 8.66 -18.02 3.95
C CYS A 27 8.95 -16.65 4.59
N MET A 28 8.09 -15.66 4.33
CA MET A 28 8.27 -14.31 4.85
C MET A 28 8.08 -14.19 6.37
N VAL A 29 7.47 -15.21 7.00
CA VAL A 29 7.25 -15.24 8.46
C VAL A 29 8.49 -15.76 9.21
N THR A 30 9.13 -16.80 8.68
CA THR A 30 10.25 -17.47 9.36
C THR A 30 11.62 -17.19 8.73
N GLY A 31 11.66 -16.57 7.54
CA GLY A 31 12.87 -16.43 6.73
C GLY A 31 13.37 -17.74 6.12
N ALA A 32 12.68 -18.86 6.35
CA ALA A 32 13.10 -20.18 5.87
C ALA A 32 12.88 -20.34 4.37
N ARG A 33 13.74 -21.15 3.73
CA ARG A 33 13.57 -21.61 2.34
C ARG A 33 12.98 -23.01 2.36
N ILE A 34 11.81 -23.18 1.75
CA ILE A 34 11.04 -24.44 1.73
C ILE A 34 11.01 -24.92 0.28
N ALA A 35 11.74 -26.01 -0.01
CA ALA A 35 11.70 -26.64 -1.31
C ALA A 35 10.42 -27.47 -1.47
N GLY A 36 9.81 -27.43 -2.65
CA GLY A 36 8.62 -28.21 -2.99
C GLY A 36 7.61 -27.45 -3.81
N ASP A 37 6.40 -28.01 -3.87
CA ASP A 37 5.32 -27.45 -4.68
C ASP A 37 4.54 -26.38 -3.90
N VAL A 38 3.84 -25.51 -4.64
CA VAL A 38 2.80 -24.62 -4.11
C VAL A 38 1.49 -24.99 -4.76
N ALA A 39 0.54 -25.48 -3.96
CA ALA A 39 -0.80 -25.84 -4.40
C ALA A 39 -1.79 -24.70 -4.17
N ILE A 40 -2.59 -24.40 -5.18
CA ILE A 40 -3.54 -23.28 -5.20
C ILE A 40 -4.92 -23.78 -5.55
N CYS A 41 -5.90 -23.40 -4.75
CA CYS A 41 -7.33 -23.67 -4.96
C CYS A 41 -8.04 -22.32 -5.17
N GLY A 42 -8.37 -21.98 -6.41
CA GLY A 42 -8.85 -20.67 -6.80
C GLY A 42 -7.85 -19.55 -6.51
N SER A 43 -8.18 -18.67 -5.55
CA SER A 43 -7.30 -17.59 -5.10
C SER A 43 -6.57 -17.90 -3.78
N THR A 44 -6.65 -19.13 -3.28
CA THR A 44 -6.10 -19.51 -1.97
C THR A 44 -4.94 -20.47 -2.13
N ILE A 45 -3.78 -20.18 -1.53
CA ILE A 45 -2.71 -21.16 -1.35
C ILE A 45 -3.18 -22.18 -0.32
N VAL A 46 -3.26 -23.45 -0.71
CA VAL A 46 -3.75 -24.54 0.14
C VAL A 46 -2.67 -25.51 0.59
N GLY A 47 -1.46 -25.41 0.01
CA GLY A 47 -0.33 -26.25 0.42
C GLY A 47 1.01 -25.70 -0.06
N ILE A 48 2.05 -25.94 0.74
CA ILE A 48 3.45 -25.55 0.46
C ILE A 48 4.38 -26.68 0.91
N GLY A 49 5.39 -26.99 0.10
CA GLY A 49 6.51 -27.86 0.48
C GLY A 49 6.29 -29.35 0.23
N ALA A 50 5.06 -29.85 0.22
CA ALA A 50 4.75 -31.23 -0.15
C ALA A 50 4.64 -31.38 -1.68
N GLN A 51 4.55 -32.62 -2.17
CA GLN A 51 4.23 -32.87 -3.57
C GLN A 51 2.71 -32.87 -3.77
N TYR A 52 2.27 -32.14 -4.79
CA TYR A 52 0.86 -32.02 -5.15
C TYR A 52 0.63 -32.35 -6.62
N ASN A 53 -0.55 -32.87 -6.94
CA ASN A 53 -1.03 -32.99 -8.32
C ASN A 53 -1.93 -31.78 -8.61
N GLY A 54 -1.81 -31.22 -9.80
CA GLY A 54 -2.59 -30.06 -10.25
C GLY A 54 -3.44 -30.38 -11.47
N LYS A 55 -4.62 -29.75 -11.59
CA LYS A 55 -5.37 -29.68 -12.85
C LYS A 55 -4.59 -28.93 -13.92
N ARG A 56 -3.84 -27.93 -13.48
CA ARG A 56 -2.83 -27.18 -14.23
C ARG A 56 -1.54 -27.17 -13.42
N GLU A 57 -0.42 -27.41 -14.09
CA GLU A 57 0.90 -27.40 -13.46
C GLU A 57 1.82 -26.43 -14.20
N ILE A 58 2.63 -25.69 -13.46
CA ILE A 58 3.65 -24.79 -13.99
C ILE A 58 4.97 -25.19 -13.35
N ASP A 59 5.93 -25.59 -14.19
CA ASP A 59 7.29 -25.85 -13.72
C ASP A 59 7.99 -24.55 -13.32
N VAL A 60 8.39 -24.47 -12.08
CA VAL A 60 9.14 -23.37 -11.48
C VAL A 60 10.44 -23.87 -10.84
N GLY A 61 10.95 -25.00 -11.33
CA GLY A 61 12.20 -25.60 -10.89
C GLY A 61 13.36 -24.58 -10.92
N GLY A 62 14.13 -24.53 -9.84
CA GLY A 62 15.24 -23.58 -9.67
C GLY A 62 14.83 -22.13 -9.41
N LYS A 63 13.52 -21.79 -9.35
CA LYS A 63 13.05 -20.45 -9.05
C LYS A 63 12.74 -20.27 -7.56
N LEU A 64 13.00 -19.07 -7.08
CA LEU A 64 12.55 -18.62 -5.76
C LEU A 64 11.12 -18.07 -5.88
N LEU A 65 10.22 -18.60 -5.09
CA LEU A 65 8.82 -18.16 -5.01
C LEU A 65 8.66 -17.24 -3.80
N VAL A 66 8.21 -16.04 -4.06
CA VAL A 66 7.93 -15.01 -3.06
C VAL A 66 6.54 -14.44 -3.29
N PRO A 67 5.90 -13.81 -2.28
CA PRO A 67 4.70 -12.99 -2.51
C PRO A 67 4.97 -11.91 -3.55
N GLY A 68 3.94 -11.50 -4.28
CA GLY A 68 4.04 -10.32 -5.15
C GLY A 68 4.40 -9.08 -4.33
N PHE A 69 5.16 -8.17 -4.93
CA PHE A 69 5.53 -6.92 -4.27
C PHE A 69 4.32 -6.03 -4.09
N ILE A 70 4.35 -5.24 -3.01
CA ILE A 70 3.33 -4.24 -2.68
C ILE A 70 4.01 -2.88 -2.67
N ASP A 71 3.58 -1.98 -3.56
CA ASP A 71 3.94 -0.57 -3.48
C ASP A 71 2.95 0.11 -2.54
N THR A 72 3.44 0.61 -1.43
CA THR A 72 2.60 1.06 -0.31
C THR A 72 2.26 2.54 -0.35
N HIS A 73 2.86 3.31 -1.25
CA HIS A 73 2.55 4.72 -1.45
C HIS A 73 3.05 5.20 -2.81
N LEU A 74 2.15 5.66 -3.65
CA LEU A 74 2.51 6.26 -4.94
C LEU A 74 1.36 7.11 -5.51
N HIS A 75 1.71 7.93 -6.52
CA HIS A 75 0.77 8.72 -7.31
C HIS A 75 0.87 8.27 -8.77
N ILE A 76 -0.09 7.46 -9.21
CA ILE A 76 -0.09 6.88 -10.58
C ILE A 76 -0.11 7.99 -11.62
N GLU A 77 -0.93 9.01 -11.42
CA GLU A 77 -1.11 10.14 -12.31
C GLU A 77 0.16 11.00 -12.48
N SER A 78 1.03 11.05 -11.49
CA SER A 78 2.33 11.73 -11.59
C SER A 78 3.24 11.09 -12.64
N SER A 79 2.99 9.84 -13.01
CA SER A 79 3.67 9.16 -14.13
C SER A 79 3.08 9.53 -15.50
N CYS A 80 2.07 10.42 -15.56
CA CYS A 80 1.34 10.81 -16.76
C CYS A 80 0.69 9.62 -17.52
N ILE A 81 0.30 8.59 -16.78
CA ILE A 81 -0.39 7.40 -17.32
C ILE A 81 -1.65 7.10 -16.52
N THR A 82 -2.51 6.28 -17.09
CA THR A 82 -3.74 5.81 -16.43
C THR A 82 -3.46 4.62 -15.52
N PRO A 83 -4.36 4.27 -14.57
CA PRO A 83 -4.23 3.05 -13.79
C PRO A 83 -4.11 1.77 -14.64
N PHE A 84 -4.75 1.71 -15.81
CA PHE A 84 -4.62 0.58 -16.75
C PHE A 84 -3.20 0.45 -17.33
N GLU A 85 -2.61 1.57 -17.74
CA GLU A 85 -1.25 1.56 -18.28
C GLU A 85 -0.22 1.30 -17.18
N PHE A 86 -0.48 1.78 -15.96
CA PHE A 86 0.33 1.46 -14.79
C PHE A 86 0.31 -0.06 -14.53
N ASP A 87 -0.88 -0.66 -14.45
CA ASP A 87 -1.05 -2.12 -14.31
C ASP A 87 -0.27 -2.88 -15.39
N ARG A 88 -0.46 -2.52 -16.66
CA ARG A 88 0.21 -3.15 -17.79
C ARG A 88 1.75 -3.07 -17.72
N CYS A 89 2.26 -1.96 -17.20
CA CYS A 89 3.71 -1.74 -17.09
C CYS A 89 4.34 -2.42 -15.89
N VAL A 90 3.63 -2.44 -14.74
CA VAL A 90 4.22 -2.75 -13.42
C VAL A 90 3.93 -4.19 -12.98
N ALA A 91 2.73 -4.71 -13.23
CA ALA A 91 2.38 -6.08 -12.85
C ALA A 91 3.34 -7.15 -13.41
N PRO A 92 3.80 -7.08 -14.68
CA PRO A 92 4.77 -8.06 -15.20
C PRO A 92 6.15 -8.00 -14.52
N ARG A 93 6.41 -6.97 -13.73
CA ARG A 93 7.66 -6.80 -12.95
C ARG A 93 7.56 -7.29 -11.52
N GLY A 94 6.42 -7.89 -11.17
CA GLY A 94 6.21 -8.54 -9.87
C GLY A 94 5.53 -7.71 -8.81
N VAL A 95 5.15 -6.45 -9.09
CA VAL A 95 4.29 -5.67 -8.20
C VAL A 95 2.85 -6.08 -8.46
N THR A 96 2.19 -6.65 -7.46
CA THR A 96 0.83 -7.19 -7.58
C THR A 96 -0.20 -6.37 -6.85
N THR A 97 0.25 -5.48 -5.98
CA THR A 97 -0.61 -4.56 -5.22
C THR A 97 0.01 -3.18 -5.20
N ALA A 98 -0.80 -2.16 -5.36
CA ALA A 98 -0.39 -0.77 -5.22
C ALA A 98 -1.41 -0.01 -4.36
N ILE A 99 -0.91 0.84 -3.45
CA ILE A 99 -1.73 1.74 -2.64
C ILE A 99 -1.50 3.15 -3.16
N CYS A 100 -2.46 3.68 -3.91
CA CYS A 100 -2.31 4.99 -4.52
C CYS A 100 -3.07 6.08 -3.76
N ASP A 101 -2.52 7.28 -3.80
CA ASP A 101 -3.16 8.53 -3.42
C ASP A 101 -3.37 9.38 -4.67
N PRO A 102 -4.59 9.43 -5.23
CA PRO A 102 -4.87 10.18 -6.46
C PRO A 102 -5.13 11.67 -6.19
N HIS A 103 -4.31 12.34 -5.37
CA HIS A 103 -4.59 13.72 -4.99
C HIS A 103 -4.31 14.73 -6.11
N GLU A 104 -3.40 14.45 -7.04
CA GLU A 104 -3.15 15.34 -8.17
C GLU A 104 -4.38 15.41 -9.08
N ILE A 105 -4.95 14.26 -9.46
CA ILE A 105 -6.17 14.28 -10.27
C ILE A 105 -7.37 14.79 -9.46
N ALA A 106 -7.40 14.54 -8.16
CA ALA A 106 -8.43 15.09 -7.28
C ALA A 106 -8.33 16.61 -7.15
N ASN A 107 -7.13 17.19 -7.14
CA ASN A 107 -6.93 18.65 -7.19
C ASN A 107 -7.44 19.27 -8.50
N VAL A 108 -7.49 18.52 -9.59
CA VAL A 108 -7.99 18.98 -10.90
C VAL A 108 -9.50 18.73 -11.05
N ALA A 109 -9.96 17.52 -10.71
CA ALA A 109 -11.29 17.01 -11.04
C ALA A 109 -12.13 16.64 -9.81
N GLY A 110 -11.66 16.90 -8.59
CA GLY A 110 -12.40 16.64 -7.37
C GLY A 110 -12.76 15.16 -7.20
N LEU A 111 -13.95 14.90 -6.69
CA LEU A 111 -14.47 13.54 -6.48
C LEU A 111 -14.55 12.71 -7.78
N ALA A 112 -14.72 13.34 -8.92
CA ALA A 112 -14.73 12.63 -10.21
C ALA A 112 -13.37 11.99 -10.52
N GLY A 113 -12.27 12.65 -10.15
CA GLY A 113 -10.92 12.09 -10.26
C GLY A 113 -10.72 10.87 -9.38
N ILE A 114 -11.14 10.94 -8.12
CA ILE A 114 -11.10 9.79 -7.19
C ILE A 114 -12.00 8.66 -7.71
N GLY A 115 -13.23 8.96 -8.14
CA GLY A 115 -14.16 7.99 -8.70
C GLY A 115 -13.57 7.24 -9.90
N TYR A 116 -12.90 7.96 -10.80
CA TYR A 116 -12.20 7.34 -11.93
C TYR A 116 -11.15 6.31 -11.47
N PHE A 117 -10.36 6.62 -10.44
CA PHE A 117 -9.38 5.67 -9.90
C PHE A 117 -10.03 4.44 -9.28
N LEU A 118 -11.12 4.63 -8.54
CA LEU A 118 -11.88 3.52 -7.95
C LEU A 118 -12.48 2.59 -9.02
N ASP A 119 -13.08 3.16 -10.06
CA ASP A 119 -13.65 2.39 -11.18
C ASP A 119 -12.56 1.67 -11.97
N ALA A 120 -11.46 2.36 -12.31
CA ALA A 120 -10.34 1.79 -13.03
C ALA A 120 -9.70 0.64 -12.23
N SER A 121 -9.51 0.81 -10.92
CA SER A 121 -8.92 -0.22 -10.05
C SER A 121 -9.73 -1.52 -10.00
N ALA A 122 -11.03 -1.47 -10.26
CA ALA A 122 -11.87 -2.66 -10.33
C ALA A 122 -11.61 -3.52 -11.58
N CYS A 123 -10.97 -2.94 -12.61
CA CYS A 123 -10.74 -3.55 -13.92
C CYS A 123 -9.26 -3.91 -14.17
N THR A 124 -8.36 -3.65 -13.24
CA THR A 124 -6.93 -4.00 -13.33
C THR A 124 -6.66 -5.44 -12.87
N VAL A 125 -5.56 -6.02 -13.35
CA VAL A 125 -5.03 -7.30 -12.85
C VAL A 125 -4.41 -7.13 -11.48
N MET A 126 -3.69 -6.02 -11.27
CA MET A 126 -3.17 -5.64 -9.96
C MET A 126 -4.31 -5.32 -8.99
N ASP A 127 -4.09 -5.57 -7.71
CA ASP A 127 -4.94 -5.06 -6.63
C ASP A 127 -4.56 -3.60 -6.32
N ILE A 128 -5.13 -2.66 -7.07
CA ILE A 128 -4.94 -1.24 -6.80
C ILE A 128 -5.91 -0.82 -5.69
N ARG A 129 -5.35 -0.31 -4.60
CA ARG A 129 -6.07 0.26 -3.46
C ARG A 129 -5.93 1.77 -3.44
N VAL A 130 -6.93 2.46 -2.92
CA VAL A 130 -6.98 3.92 -2.93
C VAL A 130 -7.05 4.44 -1.50
N ASN A 131 -6.17 5.37 -1.16
CA ASN A 131 -6.35 6.26 -0.03
C ASN A 131 -7.10 7.50 -0.52
N LEU A 132 -8.11 7.95 0.22
CA LEU A 132 -8.87 9.14 -0.12
C LEU A 132 -8.07 10.40 0.19
N SER A 133 -7.93 11.27 -0.79
CA SER A 133 -7.02 12.41 -0.75
C SER A 133 -7.36 13.39 0.37
N SER A 134 -6.44 13.63 1.29
CA SER A 134 -6.59 14.59 2.39
C SER A 134 -6.29 16.03 1.97
N CYS A 135 -5.43 16.18 0.96
CA CYS A 135 -4.77 17.43 0.54
C CYS A 135 -5.35 18.00 -0.77
N VAL A 136 -6.64 18.27 -0.79
CA VAL A 136 -7.35 18.87 -1.93
C VAL A 136 -8.10 20.13 -1.47
N PRO A 137 -7.45 21.30 -1.47
CA PRO A 137 -6.01 21.55 -1.51
C PRO A 137 -5.28 21.09 -0.23
N SER A 138 -3.94 21.05 -0.25
CA SER A 138 -3.17 20.72 0.94
C SER A 138 -3.27 21.80 2.02
N THR A 139 -3.31 23.08 1.63
CA THR A 139 -3.54 24.22 2.52
C THR A 139 -4.52 25.22 1.91
N HIS A 140 -5.08 26.10 2.74
CA HIS A 140 -5.92 27.22 2.29
C HIS A 140 -5.14 28.31 1.51
N MET A 141 -3.82 28.22 1.45
CA MET A 141 -2.95 29.18 0.73
C MET A 141 -2.73 28.78 -0.73
N GLU A 142 -3.26 27.65 -1.16
CA GLU A 142 -3.09 27.13 -2.50
C GLU A 142 -4.30 27.43 -3.38
N THR A 143 -4.04 27.56 -4.69
CA THR A 143 -5.09 27.54 -5.72
C THR A 143 -5.21 26.11 -6.25
N ALA A 144 -6.39 25.53 -6.10
CA ALA A 144 -6.71 24.19 -6.59
C ALA A 144 -7.94 24.22 -7.50
N GLY A 145 -8.09 23.22 -8.35
CA GLY A 145 -9.27 23.04 -9.20
C GLY A 145 -10.48 22.49 -8.42
N ALA A 146 -10.26 21.94 -7.23
CA ALA A 146 -11.29 21.43 -6.33
C ALA A 146 -10.94 21.66 -4.87
N ALA A 147 -11.95 21.57 -3.99
CA ALA A 147 -11.77 21.52 -2.55
C ALA A 147 -12.63 20.37 -2.00
N LEU A 148 -12.02 19.48 -1.20
CA LEU A 148 -12.68 18.32 -0.63
C LEU A 148 -12.63 18.39 0.90
N ALA A 149 -13.80 18.49 1.52
CA ALA A 149 -13.97 18.41 2.98
C ALA A 149 -14.20 16.95 3.43
N ALA A 150 -14.20 16.73 4.74
CA ALA A 150 -14.48 15.40 5.30
C ALA A 150 -15.83 14.83 4.84
N GLY A 151 -16.87 15.69 4.74
CA GLY A 151 -18.20 15.29 4.27
C GLY A 151 -18.26 14.81 2.82
N ASP A 152 -17.36 15.34 1.97
CA ASP A 152 -17.28 14.93 0.57
C ASP A 152 -16.66 13.54 0.43
N LEU A 153 -15.71 13.18 1.30
CA LEU A 153 -15.00 11.91 1.30
C LEU A 153 -15.82 10.79 1.98
N ALA A 154 -16.66 11.13 2.95
CA ALA A 154 -17.41 10.18 3.76
C ALA A 154 -18.19 9.12 2.96
N PRO A 155 -18.89 9.45 1.86
CA PRO A 155 -19.63 8.46 1.05
C PRO A 155 -18.73 7.41 0.39
N LEU A 156 -17.43 7.70 0.19
CA LEU A 156 -16.47 6.80 -0.45
C LEU A 156 -15.74 5.89 0.54
N MET A 157 -15.84 6.16 1.84
CA MET A 157 -15.04 5.45 2.88
C MET A 157 -15.29 3.95 2.92
N ASP A 158 -16.50 3.50 2.59
CA ASP A 158 -16.88 2.08 2.63
C ASP A 158 -16.72 1.38 1.27
N HIS A 159 -16.18 2.07 0.28
CA HIS A 159 -15.88 1.44 -1.00
C HIS A 159 -14.80 0.34 -0.81
N PRO A 160 -14.97 -0.88 -1.40
CA PRO A 160 -14.09 -2.02 -1.13
C PRO A 160 -12.63 -1.82 -1.53
N ARG A 161 -12.33 -0.83 -2.37
CA ARG A 161 -10.97 -0.47 -2.78
C ARG A 161 -10.33 0.62 -1.90
N VAL A 162 -11.11 1.28 -1.04
CA VAL A 162 -10.62 2.32 -0.14
C VAL A 162 -10.07 1.69 1.14
N ILE A 163 -8.87 2.10 1.53
CA ILE A 163 -8.25 1.61 2.77
C ILE A 163 -8.12 2.69 3.84
N GLY A 164 -8.11 3.96 3.47
CA GLY A 164 -7.96 5.02 4.45
C GLY A 164 -7.88 6.42 3.87
N LEU A 165 -7.30 7.30 4.64
CA LEU A 165 -6.99 8.68 4.27
C LEU A 165 -5.55 8.76 3.75
N ALA A 166 -5.38 9.42 2.64
CA ALA A 166 -4.09 9.65 2.00
C ALA A 166 -3.22 10.63 2.80
N GLU A 167 -1.99 10.78 2.36
CA GLU A 167 -0.96 11.57 3.04
C GLU A 167 -1.47 12.91 3.58
N PHE A 168 -1.27 13.12 4.88
CA PHE A 168 -1.72 14.33 5.55
C PHE A 168 -0.66 15.42 5.49
N MET A 169 -0.59 16.13 4.35
CA MET A 169 0.45 17.12 4.06
C MET A 169 0.37 18.35 4.98
N ASN A 170 -0.83 18.74 5.41
CA ASN A 170 -1.01 19.90 6.28
C ASN A 170 -0.66 19.58 7.74
N TYR A 171 0.59 19.19 8.02
CA TYR A 171 1.02 18.95 9.39
C TYR A 171 0.94 20.21 10.28
N PRO A 172 1.18 21.44 9.78
CA PRO A 172 0.92 22.64 10.59
C PRO A 172 -0.55 22.72 11.03
N GLY A 173 -1.49 22.42 10.13
CA GLY A 173 -2.91 22.39 10.44
C GLY A 173 -3.25 21.35 11.52
N VAL A 174 -2.56 20.21 11.54
CA VAL A 174 -2.70 19.21 12.62
C VAL A 174 -2.20 19.78 13.95
N ILE A 175 -0.98 20.33 13.97
CA ILE A 175 -0.34 20.87 15.18
C ILE A 175 -1.15 22.02 15.77
N PHE A 176 -1.62 22.93 14.93
CA PHE A 176 -2.42 24.09 15.34
C PHE A 176 -3.92 23.80 15.41
N ARG A 177 -4.35 22.57 15.15
CA ARG A 177 -5.74 22.10 15.25
C ARG A 177 -6.70 22.85 14.34
N ASP A 178 -6.30 23.04 13.10
CA ASP A 178 -7.18 23.60 12.07
C ASP A 178 -8.50 22.81 12.02
N PRO A 179 -9.67 23.48 12.01
CA PRO A 179 -10.96 22.79 12.05
C PRO A 179 -11.15 21.76 10.92
N GLY A 180 -10.78 22.12 9.68
CA GLY A 180 -10.92 21.21 8.54
C GLY A 180 -10.00 20.00 8.64
N CYS A 181 -8.76 20.19 9.14
CA CYS A 181 -7.85 19.08 9.44
C CYS A 181 -8.44 18.17 10.51
N MET A 182 -8.97 18.75 11.59
CA MET A 182 -9.57 17.96 12.69
C MET A 182 -10.80 17.19 12.24
N GLU A 183 -11.63 17.74 11.37
CA GLU A 183 -12.80 17.05 10.82
C GLU A 183 -12.39 15.84 9.99
N LYS A 184 -11.41 15.97 9.10
CA LYS A 184 -10.88 14.83 8.31
C LYS A 184 -10.30 13.74 9.21
N LEU A 185 -9.45 14.09 10.15
CA LEU A 185 -8.83 13.14 11.08
C LEU A 185 -9.87 12.40 11.93
N LYS A 186 -10.91 13.10 12.41
CA LYS A 186 -12.01 12.48 13.17
C LYS A 186 -12.85 11.54 12.30
N ALA A 187 -13.14 11.93 11.06
CA ALA A 187 -13.92 11.09 10.14
C ALA A 187 -13.20 9.77 9.84
N PHE A 188 -11.88 9.79 9.76
CA PHE A 188 -11.08 8.59 9.49
C PHE A 188 -10.50 7.92 10.74
N ALA A 189 -10.96 8.30 11.94
CA ALA A 189 -10.49 7.67 13.18
C ALA A 189 -10.71 6.14 13.16
N GLY A 190 -9.65 5.39 13.47
CA GLY A 190 -9.67 3.92 13.42
C GLY A 190 -9.41 3.30 12.05
N ARG A 191 -9.28 4.10 10.98
CA ARG A 191 -8.81 3.67 9.66
C ARG A 191 -7.33 4.00 9.48
N HIS A 192 -6.74 3.53 8.40
CA HIS A 192 -5.39 3.95 8.02
C HIS A 192 -5.38 5.45 7.70
N ILE A 193 -4.40 6.16 8.21
CA ILE A 193 -4.11 7.56 7.87
C ILE A 193 -2.64 7.63 7.53
N ASP A 194 -2.34 7.96 6.29
CA ASP A 194 -0.99 8.17 5.81
C ASP A 194 -0.50 9.58 6.15
N GLY A 195 0.81 9.75 6.25
CA GLY A 195 1.44 10.99 6.65
C GLY A 195 2.43 11.53 5.63
N HIS A 196 2.66 12.82 5.78
CA HIS A 196 3.62 13.61 5.01
C HIS A 196 4.16 14.69 5.92
N ALA A 197 5.35 14.49 6.48
CA ALA A 197 5.86 15.35 7.54
C ALA A 197 7.38 15.53 7.44
N PRO A 198 7.87 16.14 6.33
CA PRO A 198 9.31 16.39 6.15
C PRO A 198 9.86 17.25 7.28
N LEU A 199 10.99 16.82 7.84
CA LEU A 199 11.74 17.51 8.89
C LEU A 199 10.98 17.75 10.21
N LEU A 200 9.78 17.21 10.35
CA LEU A 200 9.00 17.34 11.58
C LEU A 200 9.64 16.50 12.70
N SER A 201 9.86 17.11 13.86
CA SER A 201 10.58 16.49 14.96
C SER A 201 10.02 16.91 16.33
N GLY A 202 10.56 16.37 17.41
CA GLY A 202 10.30 16.81 18.78
C GLY A 202 8.82 16.67 19.17
N ARG A 203 8.28 17.68 19.85
CA ARG A 203 6.91 17.71 20.36
C ARG A 203 5.87 17.80 19.25
N ASP A 204 6.20 18.47 18.15
CA ASP A 204 5.30 18.63 17.01
C ASP A 204 5.10 17.30 16.29
N LEU A 205 6.16 16.49 16.16
CA LEU A 205 6.04 15.12 15.66
C LEU A 205 5.18 14.26 16.60
N ASN A 206 5.31 14.41 17.93
CA ASN A 206 4.44 13.71 18.88
C ASN A 206 2.96 14.10 18.69
N ALA A 207 2.68 15.39 18.47
CA ALA A 207 1.32 15.86 18.20
C ALA A 207 0.77 15.26 16.89
N TYR A 208 1.57 15.23 15.84
CA TYR A 208 1.21 14.64 14.56
C TYR A 208 0.89 13.14 14.66
N VAL A 209 1.73 12.37 15.32
CA VAL A 209 1.52 10.92 15.56
C VAL A 209 0.28 10.68 16.42
N SER A 210 0.05 11.53 17.45
CA SER A 210 -1.10 11.40 18.34
C SER A 210 -2.44 11.66 17.64
N ALA A 211 -2.43 12.30 16.47
CA ALA A 211 -3.61 12.47 15.62
C ALA A 211 -4.06 11.17 14.91
N GLY A 212 -3.34 10.06 15.08
CA GLY A 212 -3.69 8.77 14.49
C GLY A 212 -2.96 8.45 13.19
N ILE A 213 -2.07 9.32 12.73
CA ILE A 213 -1.23 9.11 11.54
C ILE A 213 -0.20 8.02 11.83
N ARG A 214 0.01 7.07 10.89
CA ARG A 214 0.79 5.85 11.13
C ARG A 214 1.94 5.61 10.18
N THR A 215 1.94 6.21 9.02
CA THR A 215 2.99 6.08 8.00
C THR A 215 3.57 7.43 7.65
N GLU A 216 4.73 7.44 7.02
CA GLU A 216 5.41 8.65 6.57
C GLU A 216 6.49 8.29 5.55
N HIS A 217 6.69 9.10 4.52
CA HIS A 217 7.57 8.79 3.40
C HIS A 217 8.51 9.95 3.02
N GLU A 218 8.54 11.03 3.80
CA GLU A 218 9.33 12.23 3.50
C GLU A 218 10.67 12.31 4.24
N ALA A 219 11.02 11.30 5.03
CA ALA A 219 12.31 11.26 5.69
C ALA A 219 13.46 11.15 4.66
N THR A 220 14.42 12.07 4.74
CA THR A 220 15.59 12.13 3.84
C THR A 220 16.93 11.87 4.55
N SER A 221 16.91 11.66 5.86
CA SER A 221 18.09 11.31 6.65
C SER A 221 17.78 10.20 7.64
N ALA A 222 18.79 9.40 7.94
CA ALA A 222 18.66 8.32 8.92
C ALA A 222 18.23 8.81 10.30
N SER A 223 18.73 9.94 10.77
CA SER A 223 18.37 10.52 12.08
C SER A 223 16.89 10.91 12.14
N GLU A 224 16.35 11.48 11.07
CA GLU A 224 14.93 11.81 10.94
C GLU A 224 14.07 10.54 10.94
N ALA A 225 14.46 9.53 10.14
CA ALA A 225 13.76 8.27 10.08
C ALA A 225 13.74 7.54 11.41
N VAL A 226 14.87 7.50 12.12
CA VAL A 226 14.98 6.88 13.46
C VAL A 226 14.06 7.57 14.46
N GLU A 227 14.00 8.89 14.50
CA GLU A 227 13.08 9.61 15.40
C GLU A 227 11.62 9.27 15.10
N LYS A 228 11.23 9.22 13.82
CA LYS A 228 9.87 8.86 13.39
C LYS A 228 9.51 7.42 13.78
N LEU A 229 10.42 6.47 13.56
CA LEU A 229 10.26 5.08 14.00
C LEU A 229 10.10 4.96 15.52
N GLN A 230 10.94 5.65 16.29
CA GLN A 230 10.86 5.65 17.76
C GLN A 230 9.54 6.18 18.30
N LYS A 231 8.86 7.04 17.54
CA LYS A 231 7.55 7.59 17.90
C LYS A 231 6.37 6.78 17.35
N GLY A 232 6.65 5.64 16.71
CA GLY A 232 5.64 4.68 16.26
C GLY A 232 5.11 4.90 14.86
N LEU A 233 5.73 5.76 14.05
CA LEU A 233 5.49 5.81 12.62
C LEU A 233 6.20 4.65 11.90
N ARG A 234 5.63 4.19 10.81
CA ARG A 234 6.32 3.39 9.80
C ARG A 234 6.88 4.34 8.75
N VAL A 235 8.16 4.24 8.49
CA VAL A 235 8.83 5.04 7.46
C VAL A 235 8.85 4.25 6.16
N LEU A 236 8.28 4.81 5.12
CA LEU A 236 8.30 4.26 3.77
C LEU A 236 9.49 4.91 3.05
N ILE A 237 10.48 4.11 2.68
CA ILE A 237 11.68 4.60 2.00
C ILE A 237 11.37 4.77 0.52
N ARG A 238 11.58 5.98 0.01
CA ARG A 238 11.37 6.28 -1.41
C ARG A 238 12.60 5.95 -2.25
N GLU A 239 12.36 5.35 -3.40
CA GLU A 239 13.35 5.20 -4.48
C GLU A 239 12.62 5.37 -5.82
N GLY A 240 12.16 6.57 -6.06
CA GLY A 240 11.34 6.94 -7.22
C GLY A 240 12.09 7.79 -8.26
N SER A 241 11.33 8.38 -9.15
CA SER A 241 11.88 9.25 -10.21
C SER A 241 12.32 10.61 -9.68
N VAL A 242 11.67 11.12 -8.64
CA VAL A 242 11.92 12.46 -8.07
C VAL A 242 12.75 12.35 -6.80
N SER A 243 12.35 11.51 -5.86
CA SER A 243 13.02 11.32 -4.57
C SER A 243 13.74 9.97 -4.53
N LYS A 244 15.01 9.99 -4.13
CA LYS A 244 15.88 8.82 -4.08
C LYS A 244 16.58 8.79 -2.72
N ASP A 245 15.89 8.24 -1.74
CA ASP A 245 16.29 8.32 -0.33
C ASP A 245 16.84 6.98 0.19
N LEU A 246 16.85 5.92 -0.64
CA LEU A 246 17.26 4.57 -0.23
C LEU A 246 18.71 4.55 0.30
N GLU A 247 19.65 5.20 -0.38
CA GLU A 247 21.04 5.23 0.05
C GLU A 247 21.20 5.92 1.42
N ALA A 248 20.54 7.06 1.60
CA ALA A 248 20.59 7.84 2.84
C ALA A 248 19.91 7.13 4.03
N LEU A 249 18.93 6.27 3.74
CA LEU A 249 18.13 5.57 4.75
C LEU A 249 18.53 4.10 4.91
N ALA A 250 19.45 3.58 4.10
CA ALA A 250 19.82 2.16 4.12
C ALA A 250 20.36 1.69 5.48
N GLU A 251 21.05 2.55 6.22
CA GLU A 251 21.59 2.22 7.55
C GLU A 251 20.48 2.02 8.61
N VAL A 252 19.26 2.50 8.37
CA VAL A 252 18.11 2.30 9.27
C VAL A 252 17.52 0.90 9.09
N LEU A 253 17.79 0.23 7.97
CA LEU A 253 17.28 -1.10 7.67
C LEU A 253 18.05 -2.16 8.48
N THR A 254 17.47 -2.57 9.57
CA THR A 254 18.01 -3.62 10.47
C THR A 254 16.93 -4.69 10.70
N PRO A 255 17.28 -5.89 11.19
CA PRO A 255 16.28 -6.89 11.56
C PRO A 255 15.24 -6.43 12.61
N LEU A 256 15.53 -5.34 13.33
CA LEU A 256 14.62 -4.77 14.32
C LEU A 256 13.70 -3.68 13.73
N THR A 257 14.12 -3.02 12.65
CA THR A 257 13.40 -1.92 12.03
C THR A 257 12.69 -2.32 10.73
N ALA A 258 13.18 -3.35 10.06
CA ALA A 258 12.48 -3.96 8.92
C ALA A 258 11.40 -4.92 9.44
N PRO A 259 10.17 -4.85 8.90
CA PRO A 259 9.07 -5.72 9.29
C PRO A 259 9.30 -7.19 8.90
#